data_75847519fe05fb0154b94bc9e0436df3
#
_entry.id   75847519fe05fb0154b94bc9e0436df3
#
_cell.length_a   1.000
_cell.length_b   1.000
_cell.length_c   1.000
_cell.angle_alpha   90.00
_cell.angle_beta   90.00
_cell.angle_gamma   90.00
#
_symmetry.space_group_name_H-M   'P 1'
#
loop_
_entity.id
_entity.type
_entity.pdbx_description
1 polymer ?
#
loop_
_entity_poly.entity_id
_entity_poly.type
_entity_poly.pdbx_seq_one_letter_code
_entity_poly.pdbx_strand_id
1 'polypeptide(L)'
;MKKNVLFVFADQWRRSAVGYEGQEPVITPNMDAFAADSIVCTNGVSTCPLCSPARASLLTGKHPLATGVFTNCKTGASIRLKDEEICISDVLQKEGYQTGYIGKWHLDEPEVNHVQNPPSGARNWDAYTPVGPRRHGFDFWYAYNASDEHTTPHYWKDDDRMIKQDVWSPIHETDVALQFLKTRKQDAPFALFLSWNPPHSPYDTAPEQYKKLY
;
A
#
# COMPACT_ATOMS: atom_id res chain seq x y z
N MET A 1 20.99 11.49 -15.17
CA MET A 1 19.68 11.89 -14.56
C MET A 1 19.16 10.75 -13.71
N LYS A 2 18.67 11.04 -12.49
CA LYS A 2 17.95 10.07 -11.65
C LYS A 2 16.61 9.73 -12.32
N LYS A 3 16.23 8.45 -12.33
CA LYS A 3 14.94 8.01 -12.88
C LYS A 3 13.84 8.13 -11.84
N ASN A 4 12.64 8.42 -12.27
CA ASN A 4 11.46 8.34 -11.40
C ASN A 4 11.13 6.88 -11.07
N VAL A 5 10.55 6.66 -9.89
CA VAL A 5 10.08 5.35 -9.43
C VAL A 5 8.57 5.44 -9.18
N LEU A 6 7.82 4.60 -9.87
CA LEU A 6 6.42 4.36 -9.55
C LEU A 6 6.29 2.87 -9.20
N PHE A 7 6.00 2.59 -7.95
CA PHE A 7 5.81 1.24 -7.44
C PHE A 7 4.33 1.01 -7.12
N VAL A 8 3.66 0.20 -7.95
CA VAL A 8 2.24 -0.12 -7.78
C VAL A 8 2.11 -1.58 -7.39
N PHE A 9 1.38 -1.85 -6.33
CA PHE A 9 1.11 -3.22 -5.89
C PHE A 9 -0.28 -3.35 -5.28
N ALA A 10 -0.81 -4.55 -5.31
CA ALA A 10 -2.12 -4.88 -4.77
C ALA A 10 -2.00 -5.98 -3.71
N ASP A 11 -2.88 -5.95 -2.70
CA ASP A 11 -2.90 -6.96 -1.66
C ASP A 11 -3.65 -8.21 -2.15
N GLN A 12 -3.12 -9.38 -1.80
CA GLN A 12 -3.72 -10.70 -2.08
C GLN A 12 -3.99 -11.00 -3.56
N TRP A 13 -3.28 -10.34 -4.48
CA TRP A 13 -3.39 -10.63 -5.91
C TRP A 13 -2.51 -11.83 -6.27
N ARG A 14 -3.13 -12.92 -6.67
CA ARG A 14 -2.41 -14.11 -7.10
C ARG A 14 -1.93 -13.99 -8.55
N ARG A 15 -0.79 -14.60 -8.84
CA ARG A 15 -0.14 -14.54 -10.15
C ARG A 15 -1.05 -15.00 -11.30
N SER A 16 -1.82 -16.08 -11.08
CA SER A 16 -2.71 -16.64 -12.11
C SER A 16 -3.86 -15.71 -12.54
N ALA A 17 -4.17 -14.67 -11.73
CA ALA A 17 -5.28 -13.76 -11.99
C ALA A 17 -4.86 -12.54 -12.84
N VAL A 18 -4.14 -12.80 -13.95
CA VAL A 18 -3.81 -11.82 -15.00
C VAL A 18 -3.95 -12.49 -16.37
N GLY A 19 -4.45 -11.75 -17.37
CA GLY A 19 -4.77 -12.29 -18.69
C GLY A 19 -3.56 -12.87 -19.42
N TYR A 20 -2.42 -12.21 -19.37
CA TYR A 20 -1.21 -12.67 -20.07
C TYR A 20 -0.63 -14.00 -19.54
N GLU A 21 -0.98 -14.45 -18.34
CA GLU A 21 -0.63 -15.79 -17.85
C GLU A 21 -1.50 -16.90 -18.44
N GLY A 22 -2.72 -16.57 -18.90
CA GLY A 22 -3.63 -17.51 -19.55
C GLY A 22 -4.13 -18.68 -18.67
N GLN A 23 -3.95 -18.59 -17.35
CA GLN A 23 -4.30 -19.66 -16.41
C GLN A 23 -5.74 -19.57 -15.90
N GLU A 24 -6.28 -18.36 -15.84
CA GLU A 24 -7.65 -18.09 -15.39
C GLU A 24 -8.37 -17.22 -16.44
N PRO A 25 -9.70 -17.32 -16.56
CA PRO A 25 -10.48 -16.53 -17.54
C PRO A 25 -10.66 -15.09 -17.04
N VAL A 26 -9.57 -14.38 -16.80
CA VAL A 26 -9.58 -12.99 -16.34
C VAL A 26 -9.26 -12.03 -17.49
N ILE A 27 -9.89 -10.87 -17.46
CA ILE A 27 -9.77 -9.82 -18.49
C ILE A 27 -8.98 -8.66 -17.91
N THR A 28 -7.68 -8.55 -18.28
CA THR A 28 -6.75 -7.52 -17.75
C THR A 28 -6.02 -6.79 -18.89
N PRO A 29 -6.72 -6.13 -19.83
CA PRO A 29 -6.13 -5.65 -21.08
C PRO A 29 -5.00 -4.63 -20.85
N ASN A 30 -5.11 -3.79 -19.84
CA ASN A 30 -4.06 -2.81 -19.52
C ASN A 30 -2.80 -3.48 -18.95
N MET A 31 -2.97 -4.51 -18.10
CA MET A 31 -1.85 -5.30 -17.58
C MET A 31 -1.19 -6.13 -18.68
N ASP A 32 -1.99 -6.69 -19.58
CA ASP A 32 -1.49 -7.48 -20.71
C ASP A 32 -0.66 -6.61 -21.66
N ALA A 33 -1.15 -5.41 -21.98
CA ALA A 33 -0.41 -4.43 -22.77
C ALA A 33 0.88 -3.97 -22.07
N PHE A 34 0.82 -3.71 -20.77
CA PHE A 34 2.00 -3.33 -19.99
C PHE A 34 3.04 -4.46 -19.93
N ALA A 35 2.59 -5.71 -19.77
CA ALA A 35 3.47 -6.87 -19.76
C ALA A 35 4.21 -7.07 -21.09
N ALA A 36 3.54 -6.78 -22.23
CA ALA A 36 4.13 -6.92 -23.57
C ALA A 36 5.35 -6.00 -23.79
N ASP A 37 5.39 -4.85 -23.12
CA ASP A 37 6.49 -3.86 -23.20
C ASP A 37 7.38 -3.85 -21.95
N SER A 38 7.31 -4.90 -21.11
CA SER A 38 7.98 -4.93 -19.80
C SER A 38 8.78 -6.21 -19.60
N ILE A 39 9.60 -6.23 -18.53
CA ILE A 39 10.19 -7.46 -18.02
C ILE A 39 9.21 -8.13 -17.09
N VAL A 40 8.74 -9.32 -17.44
CA VAL A 40 7.84 -10.13 -16.62
C VAL A 40 8.65 -11.11 -15.77
N CYS A 41 8.61 -10.94 -14.43
CA CYS A 41 9.27 -11.83 -13.49
C CYS A 41 8.37 -13.04 -13.18
N THR A 42 8.60 -14.16 -13.87
CA THR A 42 7.75 -15.36 -13.77
C THR A 42 7.96 -16.17 -12.49
N ASN A 43 9.08 -16.00 -11.80
CA ASN A 43 9.45 -16.75 -10.59
C ASN A 43 9.63 -15.84 -9.35
N GLY A 44 8.84 -14.76 -9.27
CA GLY A 44 8.81 -13.91 -8.08
C GLY A 44 8.22 -14.66 -6.88
N VAL A 45 8.91 -14.62 -5.74
CA VAL A 45 8.50 -15.30 -4.50
C VAL A 45 8.53 -14.32 -3.34
N SER A 46 7.43 -14.25 -2.57
CA SER A 46 7.42 -13.53 -1.30
C SER A 46 8.13 -14.35 -0.22
N THR A 47 8.95 -13.71 0.61
CA THR A 47 9.60 -14.34 1.77
C THR A 47 8.59 -14.80 2.82
N CYS A 48 7.43 -14.15 2.88
CA CYS A 48 6.28 -14.54 3.70
C CYS A 48 5.02 -13.97 3.03
N PRO A 49 4.12 -14.81 2.48
CA PRO A 49 2.94 -14.36 1.77
C PRO A 49 1.81 -13.94 2.74
N LEU A 50 2.10 -13.00 3.63
CA LEU A 50 1.21 -12.40 4.61
C LEU A 50 1.42 -10.88 4.59
N CYS A 51 0.37 -10.08 4.73
CA CYS A 51 0.39 -8.63 4.49
C CYS A 51 1.56 -7.90 5.16
N SER A 52 1.58 -7.80 6.49
CA SER A 52 2.60 -7.01 7.19
C SER A 52 4.02 -7.54 7.00
N PRO A 53 4.30 -8.85 7.11
CA PRO A 53 5.64 -9.39 6.86
C PRO A 53 6.14 -9.13 5.44
N ALA A 54 5.28 -9.32 4.42
CA ALA A 54 5.65 -9.06 3.03
C ALA A 54 5.98 -7.58 2.80
N ARG A 55 5.17 -6.67 3.38
CA ARG A 55 5.37 -5.21 3.29
C ARG A 55 6.65 -4.76 3.99
N ALA A 56 6.92 -5.28 5.18
CA ALA A 56 8.16 -5.02 5.91
C ALA A 56 9.39 -5.48 5.10
N SER A 57 9.34 -6.68 4.54
CA SER A 57 10.42 -7.21 3.68
C SER A 57 10.60 -6.38 2.41
N LEU A 58 9.49 -5.98 1.77
CA LEU A 58 9.52 -5.15 0.56
C LEU A 58 10.23 -3.82 0.80
N LEU A 59 9.91 -3.14 1.90
CA LEU A 59 10.45 -1.81 2.19
C LEU A 59 11.88 -1.85 2.73
N THR A 60 12.23 -2.87 3.53
CA THR A 60 13.55 -2.94 4.22
C THR A 60 14.57 -3.80 3.48
N GLY A 61 14.14 -4.66 2.56
CA GLY A 61 15.00 -5.69 1.96
C GLY A 61 15.42 -6.79 2.95
N LYS A 62 14.81 -6.87 4.13
CA LYS A 62 15.15 -7.84 5.18
C LYS A 62 14.13 -8.97 5.26
N HIS A 63 14.54 -10.13 5.76
CA HIS A 63 13.63 -11.21 6.09
C HIS A 63 12.69 -10.82 7.26
N PRO A 64 11.43 -11.28 7.31
CA PRO A 64 10.45 -10.91 8.35
C PRO A 64 10.96 -11.08 9.80
N LEU A 65 11.69 -12.14 10.08
CA LEU A 65 12.26 -12.35 11.42
C LEU A 65 13.30 -11.29 11.81
N ALA A 66 14.01 -10.73 10.82
CA ALA A 66 15.00 -9.69 11.07
C ALA A 66 14.35 -8.32 11.31
N THR A 67 13.17 -8.06 10.74
CA THR A 67 12.41 -6.83 10.98
C THR A 67 11.59 -6.86 12.26
N GLY A 68 11.39 -8.06 12.85
CA GLY A 68 10.46 -8.27 13.95
C GLY A 68 8.98 -8.29 13.54
N VAL A 69 8.67 -8.07 12.24
CA VAL A 69 7.31 -8.13 11.69
C VAL A 69 7.11 -9.50 11.06
N PHE A 70 6.91 -10.51 11.89
CA PHE A 70 6.78 -11.92 11.47
C PHE A 70 5.33 -12.42 11.35
N THR A 71 4.37 -11.59 11.76
CA THR A 71 2.93 -11.78 11.55
C THR A 71 2.28 -10.43 11.28
N ASN A 72 0.97 -10.40 10.98
CA ASN A 72 0.26 -9.15 10.77
C ASN A 72 0.24 -8.27 12.02
N CYS A 73 0.38 -6.97 11.81
CA CYS A 73 0.12 -5.93 12.79
C CYS A 73 -1.39 -5.91 13.08
N LYS A 74 -1.82 -6.59 14.12
CA LYS A 74 -3.23 -6.84 14.42
C LYS A 74 -3.56 -6.60 15.90
N THR A 75 -4.83 -6.44 16.19
CA THR A 75 -5.31 -6.33 17.58
C THR A 75 -4.84 -7.53 18.41
N GLY A 76 -4.31 -7.23 19.59
CA GLY A 76 -3.74 -8.21 20.52
C GLY A 76 -2.29 -8.62 20.22
N ALA A 77 -1.67 -8.06 19.19
CA ALA A 77 -0.25 -8.27 18.89
C ALA A 77 0.49 -6.92 18.88
N SER A 78 1.45 -6.74 19.79
CA SER A 78 2.32 -5.55 19.83
C SER A 78 3.45 -5.70 18.79
N ILE A 79 3.08 -5.63 17.53
CA ILE A 79 3.98 -5.78 16.39
C ILE A 79 3.78 -4.61 15.43
N ARG A 80 4.87 -3.94 15.08
CA ARG A 80 4.93 -2.90 14.05
C ARG A 80 6.33 -2.84 13.44
N LEU A 81 6.47 -2.17 12.31
CA LEU A 81 7.77 -1.80 11.79
C LEU A 81 8.41 -0.78 12.73
N LYS A 82 9.63 -1.04 13.17
CA LYS A 82 10.33 -0.19 14.13
C LYS A 82 10.87 1.07 13.47
N ASP A 83 10.86 2.19 14.20
CA ASP A 83 11.28 3.50 13.69
C ASP A 83 12.75 3.54 13.24
N GLU A 84 13.59 2.64 13.79
CA GLU A 84 15.02 2.51 13.47
C GLU A 84 15.27 1.74 12.16
N GLU A 85 14.27 1.06 11.62
CA GLU A 85 14.42 0.34 10.36
C GLU A 85 14.62 1.32 9.20
N ILE A 86 15.61 1.03 8.38
CA ILE A 86 15.88 1.81 7.17
C ILE A 86 15.11 1.19 6.01
N CYS A 87 14.17 1.93 5.48
CA CYS A 87 13.40 1.55 4.31
C CYS A 87 13.99 2.14 3.02
N ILE A 88 13.64 1.57 1.89
CA ILE A 88 14.01 2.10 0.57
C ILE A 88 13.58 3.58 0.41
N SER A 89 12.46 3.95 0.99
CA SER A 89 11.95 5.32 1.00
C SER A 89 12.87 6.30 1.75
N ASP A 90 13.45 5.89 2.89
CA ASP A 90 14.44 6.71 3.62
C ASP A 90 15.68 6.98 2.77
N VAL A 91 16.13 5.96 2.03
CA VAL A 91 17.28 6.08 1.13
C VAL A 91 16.95 7.01 -0.04
N LEU A 92 15.79 6.83 -0.66
CA LEU A 92 15.36 7.66 -1.79
C LEU A 92 15.13 9.11 -1.37
N GLN A 93 14.57 9.35 -0.17
CA GLN A 93 14.41 10.70 0.37
C GLN A 93 15.77 11.39 0.57
N LYS A 94 16.74 10.70 1.17
CA LYS A 94 18.12 11.20 1.35
C LYS A 94 18.80 11.51 0.01
N GLU A 95 18.45 10.76 -1.04
CA GLU A 95 18.91 10.98 -2.39
C GLU A 95 18.17 12.10 -3.15
N GLY A 96 17.27 12.83 -2.47
CA GLY A 96 16.56 13.97 -3.01
C GLY A 96 15.32 13.63 -3.86
N TYR A 97 14.77 12.44 -3.70
CA TYR A 97 13.48 12.10 -4.28
C TYR A 97 12.33 12.72 -3.48
N GLN A 98 11.29 13.14 -4.17
CA GLN A 98 9.98 13.39 -3.57
C GLN A 98 9.30 12.04 -3.35
N THR A 99 9.17 11.64 -2.12
CA THR A 99 8.63 10.32 -1.77
C THR A 99 7.14 10.42 -1.46
N GLY A 100 6.37 9.41 -1.86
CA GLY A 100 4.94 9.36 -1.57
C GLY A 100 4.44 7.95 -1.32
N TYR A 101 3.50 7.82 -0.38
CA TYR A 101 2.79 6.59 -0.10
C TYR A 101 1.28 6.81 -0.11
N ILE A 102 0.55 5.94 -0.82
CA ILE A 102 -0.91 6.00 -0.97
C ILE A 102 -1.48 4.60 -0.74
N GLY A 103 -2.55 4.51 0.07
CA GLY A 103 -3.31 3.29 0.30
C GLY A 103 -2.91 2.51 1.56
N LYS A 104 -3.03 1.19 1.53
CA LYS A 104 -2.82 0.32 2.69
C LYS A 104 -1.37 0.28 3.16
N TRP A 105 -1.13 0.68 4.42
CA TRP A 105 0.19 0.60 5.07
C TRP A 105 0.42 -0.74 5.75
N HIS A 106 -0.38 -1.07 6.71
CA HIS A 106 -0.38 -2.30 7.52
C HIS A 106 0.96 -2.65 8.18
N LEU A 107 1.71 -1.64 8.59
CA LEU A 107 3.00 -1.79 9.29
C LEU A 107 3.02 -1.09 10.66
N ASP A 108 1.88 -0.54 11.07
CA ASP A 108 1.70 0.05 12.38
C ASP A 108 0.94 -0.87 13.33
N GLU A 109 1.21 -0.71 14.63
CA GLU A 109 0.43 -1.35 15.68
C GLU A 109 -0.96 -0.72 15.75
N PRO A 110 -2.06 -1.52 15.76
CA PRO A 110 -3.40 -0.98 15.93
C PRO A 110 -3.55 -0.10 17.16
N GLU A 111 -4.17 1.07 17.03
CA GLU A 111 -4.35 2.00 18.14
C GLU A 111 -5.16 1.39 19.30
N VAL A 112 -6.10 0.51 19.00
CA VAL A 112 -6.93 -0.16 20.03
C VAL A 112 -6.15 -1.11 20.93
N ASN A 113 -4.90 -1.42 20.63
CA ASN A 113 -4.02 -2.15 21.55
C ASN A 113 -3.58 -1.31 22.76
N HIS A 114 -3.60 0.02 22.65
CA HIS A 114 -3.14 0.95 23.70
C HIS A 114 -4.09 2.11 23.94
N VAL A 115 -5.06 2.35 23.04
CA VAL A 115 -6.11 3.38 23.20
C VAL A 115 -7.46 2.76 22.89
N GLN A 116 -8.33 2.62 23.89
CA GLN A 116 -9.62 1.95 23.73
C GLN A 116 -10.54 2.65 22.72
N ASN A 117 -10.54 3.98 22.68
CA ASN A 117 -11.32 4.79 21.75
C ASN A 117 -10.40 5.83 21.10
N PRO A 118 -9.65 5.48 20.04
CA PRO A 118 -8.71 6.39 19.43
C PRO A 118 -9.37 7.67 18.91
N PRO A 119 -8.82 8.86 19.19
CA PRO A 119 -9.33 10.12 18.64
C PRO A 119 -9.30 10.17 17.12
N SER A 120 -8.36 9.44 16.50
CA SER A 120 -8.28 9.28 15.05
C SER A 120 -9.49 8.57 14.41
N GLY A 121 -10.31 7.89 15.22
CA GLY A 121 -11.41 7.04 14.76
C GLY A 121 -10.95 5.66 14.25
N ALA A 122 -9.68 5.31 14.40
CA ALA A 122 -9.16 3.99 14.04
C ALA A 122 -9.90 2.87 14.79
N ARG A 123 -10.14 1.75 14.09
CA ARG A 123 -10.84 0.58 14.64
C ARG A 123 -9.91 -0.64 14.64
N ASN A 124 -10.47 -1.83 14.75
CA ASN A 124 -9.71 -3.08 14.73
C ASN A 124 -8.67 -3.11 13.62
N TRP A 125 -7.44 -3.45 13.94
CA TRP A 125 -6.29 -3.56 13.04
C TRP A 125 -5.81 -2.24 12.44
N ASP A 126 -6.52 -1.16 12.67
CA ASP A 126 -6.23 0.12 12.04
C ASP A 126 -5.50 1.08 12.98
N ALA A 127 -4.82 2.05 12.38
CA ALA A 127 -4.06 3.07 13.09
C ALA A 127 -3.84 4.30 12.19
N TYR A 128 -3.87 5.48 12.80
CA TYR A 128 -3.24 6.65 12.23
C TYR A 128 -1.72 6.54 12.40
N THR A 129 -0.98 6.66 11.30
CA THR A 129 0.49 6.71 11.32
C THR A 129 0.95 8.16 11.43
N PRO A 130 1.48 8.60 12.58
CA PRO A 130 1.88 9.99 12.79
C PRO A 130 3.00 10.44 11.85
N VAL A 131 3.06 11.74 11.61
CA VAL A 131 4.15 12.36 10.85
C VAL A 131 5.48 12.10 11.57
N GLY A 132 6.51 11.79 10.82
CA GLY A 132 7.84 11.56 11.34
C GLY A 132 8.40 10.17 11.07
N PRO A 133 9.23 9.61 11.97
CA PRO A 133 9.98 8.36 11.72
C PRO A 133 9.12 7.16 11.34
N ARG A 134 7.89 7.07 11.83
CA ARG A 134 6.96 5.96 11.53
C ARG A 134 6.51 5.91 10.06
N ARG A 135 6.72 6.99 9.28
CA ARG A 135 6.46 7.03 7.83
C ARG A 135 7.69 6.68 6.99
N HIS A 136 8.81 6.36 7.60
CA HIS A 136 10.03 5.86 6.94
C HIS A 136 10.39 6.63 5.66
N GLY A 137 10.55 7.97 5.78
CA GLY A 137 10.99 8.82 4.67
C GLY A 137 9.94 9.09 3.58
N PHE A 138 8.67 8.77 3.81
CA PHE A 138 7.58 9.20 2.92
C PHE A 138 7.09 10.60 3.31
N ASP A 139 7.35 11.60 2.44
CA ASP A 139 6.94 13.00 2.63
C ASP A 139 5.46 13.22 2.32
N PHE A 140 5.00 12.68 1.19
CA PHE A 140 3.57 12.67 0.86
C PHE A 140 2.93 11.40 1.41
N TRP A 141 1.88 11.58 2.19
CA TRP A 141 1.19 10.50 2.87
C TRP A 141 -0.32 10.59 2.68
N TYR A 142 -0.93 9.53 2.18
CA TYR A 142 -2.37 9.38 2.09
C TYR A 142 -2.73 7.91 2.28
N ALA A 143 -2.80 7.46 3.54
CA ALA A 143 -2.84 6.04 3.84
C ALA A 143 -3.69 5.72 5.07
N TYR A 144 -3.98 4.44 5.22
CA TYR A 144 -4.56 3.80 6.40
C TYR A 144 -3.72 2.58 6.76
N ASN A 145 -3.85 2.07 8.00
CA ASN A 145 -3.08 0.88 8.38
C ASN A 145 -3.70 -0.39 7.77
N ALA A 146 -4.86 -0.83 8.26
CA ALA A 146 -5.57 -1.97 7.69
C ALA A 146 -7.09 -1.80 7.85
N SER A 147 -7.79 -1.83 6.73
CA SER A 147 -9.24 -1.77 6.64
C SER A 147 -9.70 -2.48 5.37
N ASP A 148 -10.82 -3.17 5.44
CA ASP A 148 -11.43 -3.87 4.30
C ASP A 148 -12.70 -3.16 3.79
N GLU A 149 -12.88 -1.89 4.14
CA GLU A 149 -13.98 -1.04 3.67
C GLU A 149 -13.66 -0.48 2.27
N HIS A 150 -13.73 -1.32 1.23
CA HIS A 150 -13.29 -0.95 -0.11
C HIS A 150 -14.18 0.06 -0.83
N THR A 151 -15.48 0.14 -0.47
CA THR A 151 -16.46 1.04 -1.11
C THR A 151 -16.63 2.36 -0.37
N THR A 152 -16.32 2.40 0.91
CA THR A 152 -16.34 3.58 1.76
C THR A 152 -15.01 3.74 2.51
N PRO A 153 -13.89 3.79 1.78
CA PRO A 153 -12.57 3.80 2.38
C PRO A 153 -12.34 5.08 3.19
N HIS A 154 -11.37 4.98 4.09
CA HIS A 154 -10.89 6.14 4.81
C HIS A 154 -9.36 6.21 4.77
N TYR A 155 -8.85 7.41 5.04
CA TYR A 155 -7.42 7.70 5.01
C TYR A 155 -7.06 8.73 6.07
N TRP A 156 -5.77 8.80 6.37
CA TRP A 156 -5.16 9.91 7.11
C TRP A 156 -4.05 10.52 6.26
N LYS A 157 -3.82 11.80 6.48
CA LYS A 157 -2.80 12.57 5.76
C LYS A 157 -1.81 13.20 6.74
N ASP A 158 -2.01 14.44 7.10
CA ASP A 158 -1.05 15.22 7.89
C ASP A 158 -1.37 15.21 9.39
N ASP A 159 -2.60 14.91 9.76
CA ASP A 159 -3.10 14.85 11.12
C ASP A 159 -4.00 13.61 11.34
N ASP A 160 -4.47 13.43 12.57
CA ASP A 160 -5.30 12.29 12.99
C ASP A 160 -6.78 12.40 12.58
N ARG A 161 -7.15 13.39 11.78
CA ARG A 161 -8.53 13.52 11.26
C ARG A 161 -8.76 12.54 10.11
N MET A 162 -9.67 11.61 10.32
CA MET A 162 -10.05 10.63 9.33
C MET A 162 -10.74 11.28 8.12
N ILE A 163 -10.22 11.02 6.94
CA ILE A 163 -10.78 11.46 5.64
C ILE A 163 -11.58 10.28 5.07
N LYS A 164 -12.90 10.38 5.05
CA LYS A 164 -13.78 9.35 4.50
C LYS A 164 -14.12 9.64 3.04
N GLN A 165 -14.24 8.58 2.25
CA GLN A 165 -14.63 8.65 0.85
C GLN A 165 -15.82 7.71 0.60
N ASP A 166 -16.63 8.03 -0.41
CA ASP A 166 -17.76 7.20 -0.86
C ASP A 166 -17.52 6.81 -2.33
N VAL A 167 -16.44 6.05 -2.53
CA VAL A 167 -16.00 5.59 -3.84
C VAL A 167 -15.09 4.37 -3.65
N TRP A 168 -15.08 3.46 -4.62
CA TRP A 168 -14.22 2.28 -4.59
C TRP A 168 -12.74 2.67 -4.48
N SER A 169 -12.05 2.13 -3.47
CA SER A 169 -10.71 2.58 -3.04
C SER A 169 -9.67 2.65 -4.16
N PRO A 170 -9.53 1.68 -5.10
CA PRO A 170 -8.54 1.80 -6.17
C PRO A 170 -8.78 2.97 -7.12
N ILE A 171 -10.02 3.37 -7.34
CA ILE A 171 -10.33 4.56 -8.16
C ILE A 171 -9.84 5.81 -7.44
N HIS A 172 -10.24 5.99 -6.18
CA HIS A 172 -9.85 7.15 -5.39
C HIS A 172 -8.33 7.25 -5.20
N GLU A 173 -7.69 6.14 -4.83
CA GLU A 173 -6.24 6.08 -4.62
C GLU A 173 -5.46 6.38 -5.91
N THR A 174 -5.99 5.95 -7.06
CA THR A 174 -5.43 6.30 -8.37
C THR A 174 -5.57 7.79 -8.66
N ASP A 175 -6.71 8.40 -8.36
CA ASP A 175 -6.92 9.85 -8.53
C ASP A 175 -5.97 10.66 -7.63
N VAL A 176 -5.74 10.23 -6.40
CA VAL A 176 -4.74 10.84 -5.49
C VAL A 176 -3.32 10.70 -6.05
N ALA A 177 -2.98 9.54 -6.62
CA ALA A 177 -1.69 9.32 -7.27
C ALA A 177 -1.50 10.24 -8.50
N LEU A 178 -2.52 10.37 -9.34
CA LEU A 178 -2.51 11.28 -10.48
C LEU A 178 -2.37 12.75 -10.03
N GLN A 179 -3.03 13.12 -8.94
CA GLN A 179 -2.89 14.46 -8.36
C GLN A 179 -1.47 14.70 -7.84
N PHE A 180 -0.86 13.73 -7.15
CA PHE A 180 0.54 13.82 -6.74
C PHE A 180 1.45 14.04 -7.95
N LEU A 181 1.29 13.26 -9.02
CA LEU A 181 2.10 13.38 -10.24
C LEU A 181 1.95 14.75 -10.93
N LYS A 182 0.78 15.38 -10.84
CA LYS A 182 0.51 16.71 -11.40
C LYS A 182 1.11 17.84 -10.55
N THR A 183 1.07 17.70 -9.23
CA THR A 183 1.42 18.79 -8.29
C THR A 183 2.83 18.71 -7.73
N ARG A 184 3.54 17.59 -7.91
CA ARG A 184 4.93 17.41 -7.48
C ARG A 184 5.87 18.45 -8.10
N LYS A 185 7.00 18.69 -7.48
CA LYS A 185 8.07 19.51 -8.07
C LYS A 185 8.58 18.84 -9.35
N GLN A 186 8.59 19.54 -10.46
CA GLN A 186 8.95 18.96 -11.76
C GLN A 186 10.47 18.80 -11.96
N ASP A 187 11.26 19.52 -11.20
CA ASP A 187 12.74 19.56 -11.26
C ASP A 187 13.42 18.50 -10.37
N ALA A 188 12.65 17.76 -9.58
CA ALA A 188 13.16 16.69 -8.72
C ALA A 188 12.58 15.32 -9.12
N PRO A 189 13.35 14.23 -8.98
CA PRO A 189 12.82 12.89 -9.17
C PRO A 189 11.79 12.56 -8.11
N PHE A 190 10.88 11.62 -8.40
CA PHE A 190 9.92 11.12 -7.42
C PHE A 190 10.02 9.61 -7.24
N ALA A 191 9.59 9.16 -6.06
CA ALA A 191 9.33 7.76 -5.75
C ALA A 191 7.94 7.65 -5.10
N LEU A 192 6.96 7.17 -5.87
CA LEU A 192 5.59 7.01 -5.45
C LEU A 192 5.26 5.53 -5.27
N PHE A 193 4.76 5.17 -4.09
CA PHE A 193 4.27 3.83 -3.75
C PHE A 193 2.74 3.89 -3.66
N LEU A 194 2.09 3.16 -4.55
CA LEU A 194 0.63 3.03 -4.61
C LEU A 194 0.25 1.60 -4.21
N SER A 195 -0.40 1.48 -3.07
CA SER A 195 -0.71 0.22 -2.40
C SER A 195 -2.21 -0.02 -2.35
N TRP A 196 -2.77 -0.62 -3.39
CA TRP A 196 -4.18 -1.01 -3.40
C TRP A 196 -4.46 -2.18 -2.44
N ASN A 197 -5.58 -2.11 -1.70
CA ASN A 197 -6.02 -3.25 -0.90
C ASN A 197 -6.75 -4.31 -1.77
N PRO A 198 -7.72 -3.98 -2.65
CA PRO A 198 -8.24 -4.96 -3.59
C PRO A 198 -7.16 -5.55 -4.51
N PRO A 199 -7.26 -6.84 -4.84
CA PRO A 199 -8.40 -7.76 -4.66
C PRO A 199 -8.45 -8.50 -3.31
N HIS A 200 -7.88 -7.99 -2.22
CA HIS A 200 -8.12 -8.53 -0.87
C HIS A 200 -9.63 -8.59 -0.59
N SER A 201 -10.07 -9.62 0.13
CA SER A 201 -11.49 -9.73 0.54
C SER A 201 -11.99 -8.48 1.28
N PRO A 202 -13.31 -8.16 1.25
CA PRO A 202 -14.42 -8.91 0.67
C PRO A 202 -14.53 -8.74 -0.86
N TYR A 203 -14.71 -9.84 -1.57
CA TYR A 203 -14.67 -9.87 -3.05
C TYR A 203 -15.94 -9.32 -3.72
N ASP A 204 -17.06 -9.31 -3.00
CA ASP A 204 -18.35 -8.82 -3.46
C ASP A 204 -18.42 -7.29 -3.57
N THR A 205 -17.43 -6.58 -3.06
CA THR A 205 -17.32 -5.12 -3.12
C THR A 205 -16.85 -4.57 -4.46
N ALA A 206 -16.44 -5.43 -5.41
CA ALA A 206 -16.03 -4.98 -6.73
C ALA A 206 -17.18 -4.25 -7.44
N PRO A 207 -16.91 -3.13 -8.15
CA PRO A 207 -17.94 -2.41 -8.89
C PRO A 207 -18.66 -3.29 -9.92
N GLU A 208 -19.97 -3.10 -10.07
CA GLU A 208 -20.82 -3.89 -10.96
C GLU A 208 -20.36 -3.93 -12.42
N GLN A 209 -19.71 -2.86 -12.89
CA GLN A 209 -19.14 -2.81 -14.23
C GLN A 209 -18.06 -3.88 -14.48
N TYR A 210 -17.31 -4.27 -13.44
CA TYR A 210 -16.30 -5.32 -13.55
C TYR A 210 -16.92 -6.71 -13.34
N LYS A 211 -17.88 -6.85 -12.43
CA LYS A 211 -18.60 -8.13 -12.23
C LYS A 211 -19.32 -8.59 -13.48
N LYS A 212 -19.85 -7.66 -14.28
CA LYS A 212 -20.56 -7.96 -15.55
C LYS A 212 -19.66 -8.47 -16.66
N LEU A 213 -18.35 -8.49 -16.49
CA LEU A 213 -17.40 -9.06 -17.45
C LEU A 213 -17.35 -10.60 -17.37
N TYR A 214 -17.91 -11.16 -16.33
CA TYR A 214 -17.96 -12.58 -16.00
C TYR A 214 -19.42 -13.03 -15.73
#